data_75d32b0f129c7bbf71d906896e6c6f04
#
_entry.id   75d32b0f129c7bbf71d906896e6c6f04
#
_cell.length_a   1.000
_cell.length_b   1.000
_cell.length_c   1.000
_cell.angle_alpha   90.00
_cell.angle_beta   90.00
_cell.angle_gamma   90.00
#
_symmetry.space_group_name_H-M   'P 1'
#
loop_
_entity.id
_entity.type
_entity.pdbx_description
1 polymer ?
#
loop_
_entity_poly.entity_id
_entity_poly.type
_entity_poly.pdbx_seq_one_letter_code
_entity_poly.pdbx_strand_id
1 'polypeptide(L)'
;VEIYFAEGVEKLVENAQEVKPHVLTAVPRLYEKIYDSIVLKGQELTGIKKKLFFWAVDLGLKYEPYGANGWWYEKQLGLARKLIFSKWQAALGGELKLMVSGASALQQRLTRVFTAAGMPIMEGYGLTETSPVTSVSFMEQNGVRGFRVGTVGRILKNVEVKIAENGEILV
;
A
#
# COMPACT_ATOMS: atom_id res chain seq x y z
N VAL A 1 -11.49 19.18 -2.38
CA VAL A 1 -11.21 17.84 -1.82
C VAL A 1 -12.33 17.55 -0.84
N GLU A 2 -13.02 16.42 -1.03
CA GLU A 2 -14.02 15.91 -0.09
C GLU A 2 -13.36 14.88 0.80
N ILE A 3 -13.64 14.94 2.11
CA ILE A 3 -13.08 14.03 3.10
C ILE A 3 -14.24 13.27 3.76
N TYR A 4 -14.15 11.95 3.74
CA TYR A 4 -15.11 11.06 4.37
C TYR A 4 -14.44 10.28 5.49
N PHE A 5 -15.12 10.16 6.62
CA PHE A 5 -14.68 9.33 7.74
C PHE A 5 -15.45 8.02 7.73
N ALA A 6 -14.71 6.90 7.79
CA ALA A 6 -15.34 5.60 7.92
C ALA A 6 -16.06 5.48 9.27
N GLU A 7 -17.24 4.87 9.28
CA GLU A 7 -18.03 4.64 10.49
C GLU A 7 -17.33 3.71 11.50
N GLY A 8 -16.47 2.84 10.99
CA GLY A 8 -15.68 1.89 11.77
C GLY A 8 -14.87 0.96 10.88
N VAL A 9 -13.96 0.22 11.49
CA VAL A 9 -13.07 -0.70 10.76
C VAL A 9 -13.85 -1.83 10.06
N GLU A 10 -14.93 -2.29 10.68
CA GLU A 10 -15.79 -3.35 10.17
C GLU A 10 -16.57 -2.91 8.92
N LYS A 11 -16.93 -1.63 8.86
CA LYS A 11 -17.72 -1.06 7.75
C LYS A 11 -16.86 -0.43 6.65
N LEU A 12 -15.53 -0.45 6.79
CA LEU A 12 -14.64 0.22 5.86
C LEU A 12 -14.86 -0.20 4.40
N VAL A 13 -15.03 -1.50 4.14
CA VAL A 13 -15.23 -2.02 2.78
C VAL A 13 -16.55 -1.53 2.20
N GLU A 14 -17.62 -1.53 3.00
CA GLU A 14 -18.93 -1.02 2.59
C GLU A 14 -18.87 0.48 2.31
N ASN A 15 -18.29 1.26 3.23
CA ASN A 15 -18.11 2.69 3.05
C ASN A 15 -17.20 3.01 1.83
N ALA A 16 -16.13 2.23 1.59
CA ALA A 16 -15.28 2.40 0.42
C ALA A 16 -16.01 2.10 -0.90
N GLN A 17 -16.94 1.14 -0.92
CA GLN A 17 -17.75 0.86 -2.09
C GLN A 17 -18.76 1.97 -2.40
N GLU A 18 -19.32 2.58 -1.37
CA GLU A 18 -20.26 3.69 -1.49
C GLU A 18 -19.56 4.98 -1.94
N VAL A 19 -18.50 5.36 -1.24
CA VAL A 19 -17.77 6.62 -1.46
C VAL A 19 -16.84 6.55 -2.68
N LYS A 20 -16.31 5.37 -3.02
CA LYS A 20 -15.31 5.14 -4.09
C LYS A 20 -14.11 6.08 -3.95
N PRO A 21 -13.37 6.03 -2.84
CA PRO A 21 -12.31 6.97 -2.55
C PRO A 21 -11.15 6.82 -3.53
N HIS A 22 -10.53 7.95 -3.92
CA HIS A 22 -9.29 7.94 -4.68
C HIS A 22 -8.06 7.73 -3.77
N VAL A 23 -8.15 8.18 -2.52
CA VAL A 23 -7.10 8.06 -1.52
C VAL A 23 -7.68 7.48 -0.23
N LEU A 24 -7.01 6.49 0.32
CA LEU A 24 -7.35 5.88 1.62
C LEU A 24 -6.19 6.08 2.59
N THR A 25 -6.42 6.86 3.65
CA THR A 25 -5.44 7.05 4.73
C THR A 25 -5.83 6.20 5.93
N ALA A 26 -4.90 5.38 6.41
CA ALA A 26 -5.17 4.49 7.52
C ALA A 26 -3.90 4.05 8.26
N VAL A 27 -4.08 3.46 9.43
CA VAL A 27 -3.00 2.82 10.19
C VAL A 27 -2.70 1.41 9.68
N PRO A 28 -1.49 0.86 9.88
CA PRO A 28 -1.10 -0.47 9.40
C PRO A 28 -2.08 -1.59 9.73
N ARG A 29 -2.62 -1.58 10.94
CA ARG A 29 -3.59 -2.59 11.39
C ARG A 29 -4.81 -2.73 10.50
N LEU A 30 -5.24 -1.63 9.86
CA LEU A 30 -6.36 -1.65 8.93
C LEU A 30 -6.02 -2.38 7.65
N TYR A 31 -4.83 -2.13 7.09
CA TYR A 31 -4.35 -2.83 5.88
C TYR A 31 -4.14 -4.33 6.13
N GLU A 32 -3.68 -4.71 7.33
CA GLU A 32 -3.61 -6.11 7.74
C GLU A 32 -4.99 -6.76 7.69
N LYS A 33 -6.00 -6.15 8.31
CA LYS A 33 -7.38 -6.67 8.30
C LYS A 33 -7.97 -6.79 6.89
N ILE A 34 -7.74 -5.80 6.03
CA ILE A 34 -8.16 -5.85 4.62
C ILE A 34 -7.51 -7.04 3.93
N TYR A 35 -6.20 -7.18 4.05
CA TYR A 35 -5.45 -8.29 3.45
C TYR A 35 -5.93 -9.65 3.94
N ASP A 36 -6.05 -9.81 5.25
CA ASP A 36 -6.49 -11.07 5.87
C ASP A 36 -7.91 -11.43 5.41
N SER A 37 -8.83 -10.47 5.32
CA SER A 37 -10.18 -10.67 4.80
C SER A 37 -10.17 -11.12 3.34
N ILE A 38 -9.29 -10.55 2.50
CA ILE A 38 -9.14 -10.95 1.10
C ILE A 38 -8.59 -12.37 1.01
N VAL A 39 -7.57 -12.70 1.80
CA VAL A 39 -6.95 -14.04 1.81
C VAL A 39 -7.93 -15.10 2.30
N LEU A 40 -8.72 -14.83 3.33
CA LEU A 40 -9.78 -15.72 3.82
C LEU A 40 -10.80 -16.03 2.71
N LYS A 41 -11.30 -15.02 2.01
CA LYS A 41 -12.17 -15.23 0.83
C LYS A 41 -11.48 -16.06 -0.27
N GLY A 42 -10.17 -15.87 -0.46
CA GLY A 42 -9.37 -16.66 -1.37
C GLY A 42 -9.26 -18.14 -0.97
N GLN A 43 -9.23 -18.44 0.33
CA GLN A 43 -9.19 -19.80 0.87
C GLN A 43 -10.49 -20.58 0.62
N GLU A 44 -11.64 -19.89 0.54
CA GLU A 44 -12.95 -20.47 0.23
C GLU A 44 -13.09 -20.86 -1.24
N LEU A 45 -12.22 -20.33 -2.13
CA LEU A 45 -12.22 -20.70 -3.54
C LEU A 45 -11.80 -22.16 -3.73
N THR A 46 -12.26 -22.78 -4.83
CA THR A 46 -11.93 -24.16 -5.16
C THR A 46 -11.29 -24.29 -6.55
N GLY A 47 -10.60 -25.39 -6.78
CA GLY A 47 -10.03 -25.74 -8.09
C GLY A 47 -9.07 -24.69 -8.65
N ILE A 48 -9.23 -24.40 -9.94
CA ILE A 48 -8.36 -23.47 -10.69
C ILE A 48 -8.43 -22.04 -10.15
N LYS A 49 -9.61 -21.60 -9.68
CA LYS A 49 -9.77 -20.25 -9.13
C LYS A 49 -8.89 -20.03 -7.90
N LYS A 50 -8.83 -21.03 -7.01
CA LYS A 50 -7.95 -20.99 -5.83
C LYS A 50 -6.47 -20.93 -6.20
N LYS A 51 -6.05 -21.77 -7.15
CA LYS A 51 -4.67 -21.79 -7.63
C LYS A 51 -4.25 -20.45 -8.24
N LEU A 52 -5.11 -19.87 -9.08
CA LEU A 52 -4.85 -18.55 -9.69
C LEU A 52 -4.81 -17.43 -8.66
N PHE A 53 -5.68 -17.48 -7.64
CA PHE A 53 -5.68 -16.50 -6.57
C PHE A 53 -4.35 -16.51 -5.81
N PHE A 54 -3.91 -17.68 -5.32
CA PHE A 54 -2.66 -17.77 -4.56
C PHE A 54 -1.42 -17.55 -5.42
N TRP A 55 -1.44 -17.94 -6.70
CA TRP A 55 -0.39 -17.55 -7.64
C TRP A 55 -0.25 -16.02 -7.75
N ALA A 56 -1.36 -15.29 -7.85
CA ALA A 56 -1.33 -13.82 -7.91
C ALA A 56 -0.83 -13.21 -6.59
N VAL A 57 -1.24 -13.77 -5.43
CA VAL A 57 -0.75 -13.36 -4.11
C VAL A 57 0.76 -13.56 -4.01
N ASP A 58 1.27 -14.75 -4.36
CA ASP A 58 2.70 -15.06 -4.32
C ASP A 58 3.52 -14.15 -5.23
N LEU A 59 2.96 -13.84 -6.40
CA LEU A 59 3.57 -12.88 -7.33
C LEU A 59 3.62 -11.49 -6.67
N GLY A 60 2.51 -11.03 -6.09
CA GLY A 60 2.44 -9.73 -5.41
C GLY A 60 3.40 -9.61 -4.23
N LEU A 61 3.59 -10.68 -3.45
CA LEU A 61 4.52 -10.69 -2.32
C LEU A 61 6.00 -10.52 -2.73
N LYS A 62 6.34 -10.83 -3.97
CA LYS A 62 7.69 -10.70 -4.55
C LYS A 62 7.89 -9.38 -5.29
N TYR A 63 6.89 -8.52 -5.32
CA TYR A 63 6.95 -7.27 -6.05
C TYR A 63 8.09 -6.36 -5.56
N GLU A 64 8.85 -5.85 -6.52
CA GLU A 64 9.79 -4.75 -6.32
C GLU A 64 9.47 -3.62 -7.29
N PRO A 65 9.59 -2.35 -6.85
CA PRO A 65 9.19 -1.21 -7.67
C PRO A 65 10.09 -1.00 -8.89
N TYR A 66 9.58 -0.21 -9.83
CA TYR A 66 10.32 0.27 -11.02
C TYR A 66 10.80 -0.84 -11.96
N GLY A 67 10.10 -1.97 -12.02
CA GLY A 67 10.44 -3.07 -12.93
C GLY A 67 11.67 -3.88 -12.53
N ALA A 68 12.11 -3.78 -11.27
CA ALA A 68 13.30 -4.47 -10.77
C ALA A 68 13.23 -6.01 -10.88
N ASN A 69 12.02 -6.57 -10.93
CA ASN A 69 11.80 -8.01 -11.13
C ASN A 69 11.98 -8.47 -12.58
N GLY A 70 12.15 -7.55 -13.54
CA GLY A 70 12.37 -7.85 -14.95
C GLY A 70 11.09 -8.10 -15.75
N TRP A 71 11.27 -8.13 -17.10
CA TRP A 71 10.17 -8.15 -18.08
C TRP A 71 9.20 -9.33 -17.95
N TRP A 72 9.70 -10.52 -17.66
CA TRP A 72 8.85 -11.72 -17.54
C TRP A 72 7.90 -11.63 -16.34
N TYR A 73 8.41 -11.13 -15.23
CA TYR A 73 7.60 -10.86 -14.03
C TYR A 73 6.51 -9.82 -14.32
N GLU A 74 6.85 -8.72 -15.00
CA GLU A 74 5.89 -7.67 -15.33
C GLU A 74 4.74 -8.17 -16.22
N LYS A 75 5.01 -9.10 -17.16
CA LYS A 75 3.96 -9.75 -17.95
C LYS A 75 3.03 -10.59 -17.10
N GLN A 76 3.56 -11.39 -16.18
CA GLN A 76 2.77 -12.19 -15.25
C GLN A 76 1.95 -11.27 -14.33
N LEU A 77 2.55 -10.20 -13.82
CA LEU A 77 1.89 -9.22 -12.99
C LEU A 77 0.73 -8.53 -13.72
N GLY A 78 0.91 -8.20 -15.00
CA GLY A 78 -0.16 -7.67 -15.86
C GLY A 78 -1.36 -8.61 -15.96
N LEU A 79 -1.10 -9.91 -16.12
CA LEU A 79 -2.14 -10.94 -16.12
C LEU A 79 -2.83 -11.07 -14.75
N ALA A 80 -2.04 -11.09 -13.66
CA ALA A 80 -2.56 -11.15 -12.29
C ALA A 80 -3.43 -9.92 -11.97
N ARG A 81 -3.03 -8.73 -12.41
CA ARG A 81 -3.81 -7.49 -12.27
C ARG A 81 -5.17 -7.61 -12.96
N LYS A 82 -5.20 -8.13 -14.17
CA LYS A 82 -6.44 -8.28 -14.94
C LYS A 82 -7.39 -9.33 -14.34
N LEU A 83 -6.88 -10.47 -13.88
CA LEU A 83 -7.70 -11.62 -13.48
C LEU A 83 -8.09 -11.60 -12.00
N ILE A 84 -7.19 -11.14 -11.13
CA ILE A 84 -7.34 -11.25 -9.66
C ILE A 84 -7.36 -9.88 -9.00
N PHE A 85 -6.34 -9.05 -9.20
CA PHE A 85 -6.21 -7.78 -8.47
C PHE A 85 -7.26 -6.74 -8.85
N SER A 86 -7.83 -6.81 -10.06
CA SER A 86 -9.01 -6.00 -10.41
C SER A 86 -10.20 -6.20 -9.47
N LYS A 87 -10.35 -7.42 -8.92
CA LYS A 87 -11.41 -7.72 -7.95
C LYS A 87 -11.12 -7.13 -6.57
N TRP A 88 -9.84 -7.02 -6.19
CA TRP A 88 -9.44 -6.34 -4.96
C TRP A 88 -9.73 -4.84 -5.05
N GLN A 89 -9.39 -4.23 -6.18
CA GLN A 89 -9.71 -2.83 -6.44
C GLN A 89 -11.22 -2.59 -6.41
N ALA A 90 -12.00 -3.43 -7.10
CA ALA A 90 -13.46 -3.34 -7.10
C ALA A 90 -14.06 -3.47 -5.69
N ALA A 91 -13.49 -4.34 -4.84
CA ALA A 91 -13.93 -4.51 -3.45
C ALA A 91 -13.72 -3.24 -2.60
N LEU A 92 -12.78 -2.38 -2.98
CA LEU A 92 -12.49 -1.09 -2.33
C LEU A 92 -13.04 0.11 -3.11
N GLY A 93 -14.08 -0.10 -3.93
CA GLY A 93 -14.77 0.96 -4.66
C GLY A 93 -14.31 1.18 -6.10
N GLY A 94 -13.21 0.57 -6.54
CA GLY A 94 -12.73 0.60 -7.93
C GLY A 94 -11.91 1.83 -8.34
N GLU A 95 -11.97 2.92 -7.58
CA GLU A 95 -11.34 4.21 -7.90
C GLU A 95 -10.08 4.50 -7.07
N LEU A 96 -9.67 3.56 -6.23
CA LEU A 96 -8.56 3.75 -5.29
C LEU A 96 -7.22 3.82 -6.03
N LYS A 97 -6.56 4.98 -5.98
CA LYS A 97 -5.29 5.28 -6.64
C LYS A 97 -4.09 5.25 -5.70
N LEU A 98 -4.33 5.54 -4.42
CA LEU A 98 -3.29 5.70 -3.41
C LEU A 98 -3.80 5.28 -2.04
N MET A 99 -2.97 4.55 -1.33
CA MET A 99 -3.13 4.27 0.10
C MET A 99 -2.00 4.98 0.86
N VAL A 100 -2.31 5.52 2.04
CA VAL A 100 -1.33 6.20 2.89
C VAL A 100 -1.31 5.54 4.26
N SER A 101 -0.15 5.13 4.69
CA SER A 101 0.07 4.51 6.00
C SER A 101 0.99 5.36 6.86
N GLY A 102 0.64 5.52 8.11
CA GLY A 102 1.43 6.25 9.11
C GLY A 102 1.19 5.75 10.51
N ALA A 103 1.73 6.43 11.51
CA ALA A 103 1.63 6.15 12.94
C ALA A 103 2.41 4.92 13.43
N SER A 104 2.73 3.95 12.60
CA SER A 104 3.62 2.82 12.92
C SER A 104 4.14 2.16 11.65
N ALA A 105 5.16 1.30 11.78
CA ALA A 105 5.75 0.60 10.63
C ALA A 105 4.76 -0.37 9.99
N LEU A 106 4.65 -0.33 8.67
CA LEU A 106 3.87 -1.26 7.89
C LEU A 106 4.68 -2.51 7.55
N GLN A 107 4.06 -3.67 7.57
CA GLN A 107 4.71 -4.90 7.12
C GLN A 107 5.03 -4.82 5.62
N GLN A 108 6.29 -5.00 5.25
CA GLN A 108 6.76 -4.89 3.86
C GLN A 108 5.96 -5.77 2.87
N ARG A 109 5.47 -6.94 3.32
CA ARG A 109 4.63 -7.80 2.50
C ARG A 109 3.35 -7.12 2.03
N LEU A 110 2.76 -6.26 2.86
CA LEU A 110 1.55 -5.52 2.52
C LEU A 110 1.86 -4.41 1.51
N THR A 111 2.93 -3.67 1.73
CA THR A 111 3.43 -2.67 0.77
C THR A 111 3.63 -3.30 -0.61
N ARG A 112 4.27 -4.49 -0.68
CA ARG A 112 4.49 -5.22 -1.92
C ARG A 112 3.19 -5.63 -2.59
N VAL A 113 2.34 -6.39 -1.91
CA VAL A 113 1.16 -7.01 -2.52
C VAL A 113 0.12 -5.98 -2.95
N PHE A 114 -0.12 -4.94 -2.16
CA PHE A 114 -1.07 -3.88 -2.54
C PHE A 114 -0.52 -3.02 -3.68
N THR A 115 0.78 -2.72 -3.69
CA THR A 115 1.40 -2.00 -4.82
C THR A 115 1.36 -2.83 -6.10
N ALA A 116 1.66 -4.13 -6.02
CA ALA A 116 1.50 -5.06 -7.12
C ALA A 116 0.06 -5.09 -7.66
N ALA A 117 -0.92 -5.02 -6.75
CA ALA A 117 -2.34 -4.98 -7.10
C ALA A 117 -2.79 -3.65 -7.75
N GLY A 118 -1.90 -2.66 -7.87
CA GLY A 118 -2.21 -1.34 -8.43
C GLY A 118 -2.82 -0.37 -7.41
N MET A 119 -2.70 -0.66 -6.13
CA MET A 119 -3.10 0.18 -5.00
C MET A 119 -1.86 0.48 -4.14
N PRO A 120 -0.94 1.35 -4.60
CA PRO A 120 0.31 1.60 -3.91
C PRO A 120 0.08 2.16 -2.51
N ILE A 121 0.81 1.64 -1.52
CA ILE A 121 0.82 2.17 -0.16
C ILE A 121 2.07 3.02 0.01
N MET A 122 1.86 4.31 0.27
CA MET A 122 2.93 5.25 0.63
C MET A 122 3.01 5.34 2.15
N GLU A 123 4.22 5.22 2.66
CA GLU A 123 4.48 5.34 4.10
C GLU A 123 4.97 6.74 4.42
N GLY A 124 4.50 7.30 5.53
CA GLY A 124 4.96 8.55 6.08
C GLY A 124 5.48 8.35 7.51
N TYR A 125 6.52 9.10 7.87
CA TYR A 125 7.07 9.17 9.21
C TYR A 125 6.99 10.60 9.73
N GLY A 126 6.63 10.71 11.00
CA GLY A 126 6.63 11.95 11.72
C GLY A 126 5.98 11.80 13.09
N LEU A 127 6.09 12.84 13.89
CA LEU A 127 5.59 12.94 15.24
C LEU A 127 4.78 14.22 15.36
N THR A 128 3.93 14.33 16.37
CA THR A 128 3.21 15.58 16.64
C THR A 128 4.20 16.74 16.84
N GLU A 129 5.33 16.44 17.49
CA GLU A 129 6.41 17.37 17.76
C GLU A 129 7.16 17.85 16.50
N THR A 130 7.07 17.10 15.39
CA THR A 130 7.71 17.45 14.12
C THR A 130 6.75 18.10 13.09
N SER A 131 5.57 18.52 13.49
CA SER A 131 4.56 19.32 12.74
C SER A 131 4.00 18.71 11.45
N PRO A 132 3.41 17.57 11.42
CA PRO A 132 3.73 16.26 11.98
C PRO A 132 4.60 15.41 11.08
N VAL A 133 4.74 15.73 9.75
CA VAL A 133 5.39 14.86 8.76
C VAL A 133 6.84 15.25 8.51
N THR A 134 7.75 14.34 8.78
CA THR A 134 9.20 14.49 8.53
C THR A 134 9.61 13.94 7.18
N SER A 135 9.07 12.75 6.82
CA SER A 135 9.37 12.11 5.54
C SER A 135 8.14 11.41 4.96
N VAL A 136 8.13 11.20 3.65
CA VAL A 136 7.05 10.52 2.94
C VAL A 136 7.56 9.80 1.70
N SER A 137 6.99 8.62 1.44
CA SER A 137 7.20 7.89 0.20
C SER A 137 6.37 8.52 -0.94
N PHE A 138 6.90 8.47 -2.16
CA PHE A 138 6.18 8.80 -3.39
C PHE A 138 6.76 7.99 -4.56
N MET A 139 5.95 7.62 -5.54
CA MET A 139 6.42 6.73 -6.63
C MET A 139 7.53 7.37 -7.45
N GLU A 140 7.21 8.37 -8.24
CA GLU A 140 8.19 9.12 -9.02
C GLU A 140 7.66 10.55 -9.23
N GLN A 141 8.52 11.52 -9.02
CA GLN A 141 8.21 12.94 -9.26
C GLN A 141 9.44 13.62 -9.87
N ASN A 142 9.25 14.24 -11.05
CA ASN A 142 10.33 14.95 -11.75
C ASN A 142 11.60 14.11 -11.97
N GLY A 143 11.44 12.82 -12.32
CA GLY A 143 12.54 11.88 -12.51
C GLY A 143 13.19 11.37 -11.22
N VAL A 144 12.69 11.76 -10.06
CA VAL A 144 13.17 11.34 -8.76
C VAL A 144 12.29 10.22 -8.22
N ARG A 145 12.88 9.07 -7.95
CA ARG A 145 12.22 7.93 -7.33
C ARG A 145 12.29 8.07 -5.80
N GLY A 146 11.13 8.05 -5.15
CA GLY A 146 11.00 8.24 -3.70
C GLY A 146 10.33 7.07 -2.98
N PHE A 147 10.04 5.97 -3.70
CA PHE A 147 9.43 4.78 -3.13
C PHE A 147 10.42 3.62 -3.06
N ARG A 148 10.60 3.08 -1.88
CA ARG A 148 11.36 1.87 -1.62
C ARG A 148 10.65 1.08 -0.53
N VAL A 149 10.41 -0.20 -0.77
CA VAL A 149 9.74 -1.07 0.21
C VAL A 149 10.53 -1.13 1.51
N GLY A 150 9.83 -0.97 2.64
CA GLY A 150 10.42 -0.99 3.98
C GLY A 150 11.11 0.30 4.39
N THR A 151 10.82 1.41 3.71
CA THR A 151 11.30 2.74 4.10
C THR A 151 10.14 3.74 4.14
N VAL A 152 10.32 4.79 4.93
CA VAL A 152 9.36 5.89 5.08
C VAL A 152 9.57 7.02 4.06
N GLY A 153 10.33 6.74 3.00
CA GLY A 153 10.54 7.67 1.89
C GLY A 153 11.61 8.72 2.14
N ARG A 154 11.44 9.87 1.51
CA ARG A 154 12.39 10.98 1.54
C ARG A 154 11.96 12.05 2.54
N ILE A 155 12.94 12.70 3.13
CA ILE A 155 12.76 13.87 3.99
C ILE A 155 12.11 14.99 3.17
N LEU A 156 11.17 15.70 3.77
CA LEU A 156 10.51 16.85 3.16
C LEU A 156 11.50 18.00 2.97
N LYS A 157 11.26 18.85 1.96
CA LYS A 157 12.20 19.92 1.58
C LYS A 157 12.50 20.94 2.67
N ASN A 158 11.57 21.13 3.60
CA ASN A 158 11.67 22.15 4.67
C ASN A 158 12.02 21.51 6.02
N VAL A 159 12.51 20.28 6.02
CA VAL A 159 12.89 19.53 7.23
C VAL A 159 14.33 19.10 7.11
N GLU A 160 15.10 19.31 8.17
CA GLU A 160 16.45 18.78 8.30
C GLU A 160 16.42 17.61 9.29
N VAL A 161 17.09 16.51 8.93
CA VAL A 161 17.18 15.33 9.78
C VAL A 161 18.65 14.94 9.95
N LYS A 162 19.04 14.72 11.19
CA LYS A 162 20.38 14.22 11.55
C LYS A 162 20.24 12.98 12.44
N ILE A 163 21.06 12.00 12.21
CA ILE A 163 21.22 10.88 13.12
C ILE A 163 22.40 11.18 14.04
N ALA A 164 22.14 11.24 15.34
CA ALA A 164 23.16 11.41 16.35
C ALA A 164 24.02 10.14 16.51
N GLU A 165 25.17 10.23 17.16
CA GLU A 165 26.08 9.10 17.36
C GLU A 165 25.46 7.94 18.15
N ASN A 166 24.52 8.23 19.03
CA ASN A 166 23.75 7.25 19.79
C ASN A 166 22.57 6.65 19.01
N GLY A 167 22.36 7.04 17.73
CA GLY A 167 21.27 6.59 16.87
C GLY A 167 19.96 7.38 17.02
N GLU A 168 19.93 8.44 17.83
CA GLU A 168 18.77 9.33 17.98
C GLU A 168 18.51 10.12 16.68
N ILE A 169 17.22 10.25 16.33
CA ILE A 169 16.79 11.05 15.18
C ILE A 169 16.52 12.48 15.66
N LEU A 170 17.30 13.41 15.17
CA LEU A 170 17.14 14.85 15.41
C LEU A 170 16.43 15.47 14.21
N VAL A 171 15.40 16.29 14.46
CA VAL A 171 14.57 16.95 13.44
C VAL A 171 14.51 18.44 13.72
#